data_b1b59548e9d205c19873b432f57aac71
#
_entry.id   b1b59548e9d205c19873b432f57aac71
#
_cell.length_a   1.000
_cell.length_b   1.000
_cell.length_c   1.000
_cell.angle_alpha   90.00
_cell.angle_beta   90.00
_cell.angle_gamma   90.00
#
_symmetry.space_group_name_H-M   'P 1'
#
loop_
_entity.id
_entity.type
_entity.pdbx_description
1 polymer ?
#
loop_
_entity_poly.entity_id
_entity_poly.type
_entity_poly.pdbx_seq_one_letter_code
_entity_poly.pdbx_strand_id
1 'polypeptide(L)'
;MKAHTGKDWFWYQMGPQERSKARDLIHFSHWPQCEKWFENNHHVNFLRVDTTETENEAVFGSIVYDQGLGEEKDHTVFHFYITRQYFFTINFDFSILREIKGKEVVRQMERADNAIEGFLILLGELMNAYLIGVDEFEVKLRKLRWQIKDDNSKSILNRVHLLRHELMIWKNLILSAKKIEMALKETFLPQNEGKKDYQRTQLKIDRGFSYISEFEGELNNLLHSEEVITSHRGNEIVKALTIFTTLFTPITALGALWGMNFSVMPELNWKYGYLFSLLLIVTSTVLIYLYLRKKGWTGDMLQERKKKKKPRKRRTL
;
A
#
# COMPACT_ATOMS: atom_id res chain seq x y z
N MET A 1 -5.19 -25.02 -27.61
CA MET A 1 -4.82 -23.77 -28.28
C MET A 1 -6.02 -23.17 -28.98
N LYS A 2 -6.30 -21.91 -28.79
CA LYS A 2 -7.31 -21.14 -29.53
C LYS A 2 -6.57 -20.13 -30.40
N ALA A 3 -6.93 -20.05 -31.68
CA ALA A 3 -6.43 -19.04 -32.60
C ALA A 3 -7.54 -18.04 -32.87
N HIS A 4 -7.24 -16.76 -32.73
CA HIS A 4 -8.12 -15.66 -33.08
C HIS A 4 -7.47 -14.88 -34.22
N THR A 5 -8.23 -14.44 -35.18
CA THR A 5 -7.74 -13.79 -36.40
C THR A 5 -8.33 -12.39 -36.49
N GLY A 6 -7.46 -11.38 -36.56
CA GLY A 6 -7.83 -10.03 -36.97
C GLY A 6 -7.79 -9.86 -38.49
N LYS A 7 -7.67 -8.61 -38.99
CA LYS A 7 -7.65 -8.35 -40.45
C LYS A 7 -6.42 -8.98 -41.12
N ASP A 8 -5.20 -8.72 -40.57
CA ASP A 8 -3.91 -9.19 -41.08
C ASP A 8 -2.99 -9.61 -39.97
N TRP A 9 -3.54 -10.07 -38.83
CA TRP A 9 -2.79 -10.45 -37.68
C TRP A 9 -3.43 -11.61 -36.91
N PHE A 10 -2.65 -12.30 -36.04
CA PHE A 10 -3.10 -13.49 -35.34
C PHE A 10 -2.83 -13.38 -33.84
N TRP A 11 -3.75 -13.91 -33.04
CA TRP A 11 -3.57 -14.14 -31.62
C TRP A 11 -3.68 -15.61 -31.28
N TYR A 12 -2.68 -16.14 -30.61
CA TYR A 12 -2.64 -17.52 -30.15
C TYR A 12 -2.73 -17.58 -28.64
N GLN A 13 -3.88 -18.05 -28.13
CA GLN A 13 -4.11 -18.28 -26.72
C GLN A 13 -3.84 -19.74 -26.39
N MET A 14 -2.97 -20.00 -25.39
CA MET A 14 -2.56 -21.33 -24.96
C MET A 14 -2.72 -21.52 -23.47
N GLY A 15 -3.12 -22.74 -23.08
CA GLY A 15 -3.04 -23.20 -21.69
C GLY A 15 -1.62 -23.60 -21.30
N PRO A 16 -1.33 -23.73 -19.99
CA PRO A 16 0.01 -24.09 -19.51
C PRO A 16 0.55 -25.42 -20.04
N GLN A 17 -0.36 -26.38 -20.36
CA GLN A 17 -0.02 -27.72 -20.82
C GLN A 17 0.09 -27.85 -22.36
N GLU A 18 -0.26 -26.80 -23.10
CA GLU A 18 -0.33 -26.85 -24.57
C GLU A 18 0.95 -26.36 -25.27
N ARG A 19 2.00 -26.04 -24.51
CA ARG A 19 3.29 -25.52 -25.03
C ARG A 19 3.92 -26.41 -26.08
N SER A 20 3.92 -27.75 -25.88
CA SER A 20 4.52 -28.70 -26.82
C SER A 20 3.79 -28.75 -28.17
N LYS A 21 2.46 -28.58 -28.17
CA LYS A 21 1.65 -28.57 -29.38
C LYS A 21 1.79 -27.31 -30.22
N ALA A 22 2.21 -26.21 -29.60
CA ALA A 22 2.44 -24.95 -30.31
C ALA A 22 3.63 -25.05 -31.29
N ARG A 23 4.64 -25.86 -30.95
CA ARG A 23 5.83 -26.09 -31.78
C ARG A 23 5.49 -26.64 -33.17
N ASP A 24 4.51 -27.52 -33.24
CA ASP A 24 4.14 -28.21 -34.49
C ASP A 24 3.24 -27.36 -35.41
N LEU A 25 2.68 -26.25 -34.88
CA LEU A 25 1.65 -25.46 -35.58
C LEU A 25 2.15 -24.11 -36.10
N ILE A 26 3.34 -23.67 -35.71
CA ILE A 26 3.80 -22.31 -35.96
C ILE A 26 5.03 -22.31 -36.89
N HIS A 27 4.81 -22.13 -38.18
CA HIS A 27 5.82 -21.89 -39.21
C HIS A 27 6.14 -20.39 -39.30
N PHE A 28 6.68 -19.78 -38.25
CA PHE A 28 7.09 -18.39 -38.29
C PHE A 28 8.60 -18.22 -38.53
N SER A 29 8.97 -17.15 -39.23
CA SER A 29 10.37 -16.80 -39.49
C SER A 29 11.22 -16.58 -38.22
N HIS A 30 10.57 -16.30 -37.07
CA HIS A 30 11.19 -16.02 -35.78
C HIS A 30 11.06 -17.13 -34.72
N TRP A 31 10.72 -18.31 -35.16
CA TRP A 31 10.56 -19.46 -34.28
C TRP A 31 11.71 -19.70 -33.28
N PRO A 32 13.03 -19.60 -33.66
CA PRO A 32 14.11 -19.86 -32.73
C PRO A 32 14.13 -18.93 -31.50
N GLN A 33 13.67 -17.68 -31.65
CA GLN A 33 13.55 -16.73 -30.53
C GLN A 33 12.31 -17.03 -29.68
N CYS A 34 11.18 -17.36 -30.31
CA CYS A 34 9.99 -17.83 -29.63
C CYS A 34 10.24 -19.15 -28.90
N GLU A 35 11.01 -20.08 -29.47
CA GLU A 35 11.34 -21.36 -28.86
C GLU A 35 12.08 -21.18 -27.54
N LYS A 36 13.12 -20.35 -27.51
CA LYS A 36 13.84 -19.98 -26.28
C LYS A 36 12.92 -19.36 -25.22
N TRP A 37 11.97 -18.53 -25.63
CA TRP A 37 10.99 -17.97 -24.74
C TRP A 37 10.02 -19.02 -24.19
N PHE A 38 9.59 -19.98 -25.01
CA PHE A 38 8.76 -21.12 -24.61
C PHE A 38 9.45 -22.06 -23.63
N GLU A 39 10.76 -22.29 -23.77
CA GLU A 39 11.52 -23.18 -22.90
C GLU A 39 11.82 -22.57 -21.52
N ASN A 40 11.97 -21.26 -21.45
CA ASN A 40 12.26 -20.56 -20.20
C ASN A 40 11.01 -20.40 -19.34
N ASN A 41 10.87 -21.23 -18.29
CA ASN A 41 9.84 -21.11 -17.27
C ASN A 41 10.21 -20.02 -16.27
N HIS A 42 9.86 -18.79 -16.56
CA HIS A 42 10.03 -17.72 -15.58
C HIS A 42 8.74 -17.58 -14.73
N HIS A 43 8.86 -17.85 -13.43
CA HIS A 43 7.81 -17.62 -12.44
C HIS A 43 7.82 -16.19 -11.89
N VAL A 44 8.61 -15.30 -12.49
CA VAL A 44 8.87 -13.95 -11.98
C VAL A 44 8.51 -12.92 -13.06
N ASN A 45 8.07 -11.75 -12.64
CA ASN A 45 7.87 -10.61 -13.54
C ASN A 45 9.19 -10.31 -14.30
N PHE A 46 9.20 -10.54 -15.59
CA PHE A 46 10.29 -10.10 -16.47
C PHE A 46 9.72 -9.55 -17.77
N LEU A 47 10.44 -8.64 -18.37
CA LEU A 47 10.11 -8.02 -19.64
C LEU A 47 11.40 -7.84 -20.44
N ARG A 48 11.37 -8.21 -21.70
CA ARG A 48 12.48 -8.02 -22.65
C ARG A 48 11.97 -7.45 -23.95
N VAL A 49 12.82 -6.66 -24.57
CA VAL A 49 12.63 -6.05 -25.88
C VAL A 49 13.72 -6.59 -26.79
N ASP A 50 13.33 -7.03 -27.97
CA ASP A 50 14.25 -7.41 -29.04
C ASP A 50 14.03 -6.49 -30.24
N THR A 51 15.03 -5.68 -30.53
CA THR A 51 15.06 -4.74 -31.67
C THR A 51 16.26 -4.98 -32.55
N THR A 52 16.85 -6.20 -32.49
CA THR A 52 18.11 -6.53 -33.19
C THR A 52 17.92 -6.57 -34.71
N GLU A 53 16.73 -6.99 -35.19
CA GLU A 53 16.42 -7.10 -36.59
C GLU A 53 15.25 -6.19 -36.94
N THR A 54 15.44 -5.30 -37.91
CA THR A 54 14.38 -4.43 -38.44
C THR A 54 13.26 -5.28 -39.06
N GLU A 55 12.00 -4.98 -38.79
CA GLU A 55 10.77 -5.71 -39.15
C GLU A 55 10.47 -6.96 -38.31
N ASN A 56 11.42 -7.38 -37.47
CA ASN A 56 11.32 -8.57 -36.63
C ASN A 56 11.37 -8.24 -35.13
N GLU A 57 11.08 -7.00 -34.78
CA GLU A 57 11.07 -6.57 -33.41
C GLU A 57 10.03 -7.33 -32.60
N ALA A 58 10.35 -7.63 -31.34
CA ALA A 58 9.48 -8.33 -30.43
C ALA A 58 9.54 -7.77 -29.00
N VAL A 59 8.41 -7.80 -28.31
CA VAL A 59 8.31 -7.59 -26.87
C VAL A 59 7.79 -8.86 -26.23
N PHE A 60 8.50 -9.39 -25.25
CA PHE A 60 8.10 -10.62 -24.59
C PHE A 60 8.40 -10.61 -23.11
N GLY A 61 7.63 -11.38 -22.36
CA GLY A 61 7.80 -11.41 -20.91
C GLY A 61 6.77 -12.27 -20.19
N SER A 62 6.82 -12.13 -18.88
CA SER A 62 5.90 -12.76 -17.93
C SER A 62 5.52 -11.74 -16.90
N ILE A 63 4.23 -11.57 -16.63
CA ILE A 63 3.74 -10.67 -15.60
C ILE A 63 2.74 -11.35 -14.67
N VAL A 64 2.79 -10.97 -13.40
CA VAL A 64 1.69 -11.22 -12.48
C VAL A 64 0.54 -10.30 -12.88
N TYR A 65 -0.61 -10.86 -13.19
CA TYR A 65 -1.78 -10.12 -13.62
C TYR A 65 -2.99 -10.28 -12.68
N ASP A 66 -2.89 -11.18 -11.72
CA ASP A 66 -3.82 -11.33 -10.61
C ASP A 66 -3.06 -11.73 -9.37
N GLN A 67 -3.43 -11.16 -8.21
CA GLN A 67 -2.81 -11.45 -6.92
C GLN A 67 -3.82 -11.33 -5.80
N GLY A 68 -3.98 -12.43 -5.04
CA GLY A 68 -4.80 -12.47 -3.83
C GLY A 68 -4.16 -11.72 -2.66
N LEU A 69 -4.97 -11.41 -1.66
CA LEU A 69 -4.53 -10.71 -0.44
C LEU A 69 -4.01 -11.66 0.65
N GLY A 70 -4.22 -12.97 0.49
CA GLY A 70 -4.03 -13.94 1.58
C GLY A 70 -2.63 -14.49 1.70
N GLU A 71 -2.02 -14.96 0.61
CA GLU A 71 -0.72 -15.63 0.62
C GLU A 71 0.17 -15.11 -0.51
N GLU A 72 1.49 -15.11 -0.27
CA GLU A 72 2.49 -14.70 -1.27
C GLU A 72 2.41 -15.51 -2.57
N LYS A 73 2.01 -16.78 -2.48
CA LYS A 73 1.88 -17.69 -3.63
C LYS A 73 0.54 -17.59 -4.36
N ASP A 74 -0.40 -16.83 -3.83
CA ASP A 74 -1.72 -16.62 -4.44
C ASP A 74 -1.64 -15.55 -5.54
N HIS A 75 -0.88 -15.85 -6.59
CA HIS A 75 -0.75 -14.99 -7.75
C HIS A 75 -0.79 -15.79 -9.04
N THR A 76 -1.34 -15.19 -10.08
CA THR A 76 -1.43 -15.76 -11.41
C THR A 76 -0.51 -15.00 -12.36
N VAL A 77 0.30 -15.75 -13.09
CA VAL A 77 1.25 -15.20 -14.08
C VAL A 77 0.77 -15.57 -15.47
N PHE A 78 0.73 -14.62 -16.39
CA PHE A 78 0.64 -14.93 -17.82
C PHE A 78 1.91 -14.54 -18.55
N HIS A 79 2.22 -15.33 -19.58
CA HIS A 79 3.37 -15.10 -20.44
C HIS A 79 2.88 -14.56 -21.77
N PHE A 80 3.65 -13.67 -22.38
CA PHE A 80 3.31 -13.08 -23.66
C PHE A 80 4.55 -12.91 -24.56
N TYR A 81 4.30 -12.97 -25.85
CA TYR A 81 5.25 -12.65 -26.90
C TYR A 81 4.52 -11.89 -27.99
N ILE A 82 4.98 -10.70 -28.35
CA ILE A 82 4.25 -9.76 -29.22
C ILE A 82 5.17 -9.30 -30.32
N THR A 83 4.67 -9.40 -31.56
CA THR A 83 5.28 -8.83 -32.77
C THR A 83 4.25 -7.93 -33.47
N ARG A 84 4.58 -7.40 -34.64
CA ARG A 84 3.65 -6.60 -35.45
C ARG A 84 2.48 -7.41 -36.02
N GLN A 85 2.73 -8.68 -36.37
CA GLN A 85 1.77 -9.53 -37.10
C GLN A 85 1.06 -10.53 -36.18
N TYR A 86 1.64 -10.90 -35.07
CA TYR A 86 1.05 -11.88 -34.17
C TYR A 86 1.46 -11.66 -32.73
N PHE A 87 0.65 -12.17 -31.82
CA PHE A 87 1.05 -12.30 -30.43
C PHE A 87 0.54 -13.60 -29.81
N PHE A 88 1.28 -14.05 -28.81
CA PHE A 88 0.96 -15.23 -28.01
C PHE A 88 0.62 -14.80 -26.61
N THR A 89 -0.32 -15.53 -25.98
CA THR A 89 -0.53 -15.48 -24.53
C THR A 89 -0.62 -16.90 -24.00
N ILE A 90 0.09 -17.16 -22.87
CA ILE A 90 0.01 -18.43 -22.16
C ILE A 90 -0.50 -18.17 -20.77
N ASN A 91 -1.49 -18.96 -20.33
CA ASN A 91 -2.08 -18.88 -18.99
C ASN A 91 -2.85 -17.56 -18.73
N PHE A 92 -3.40 -16.94 -19.76
CA PHE A 92 -4.30 -15.80 -19.57
C PHE A 92 -5.73 -16.27 -19.39
N ASP A 93 -6.38 -15.87 -18.28
CA ASP A 93 -7.77 -16.18 -17.98
C ASP A 93 -8.63 -14.92 -18.05
N PHE A 94 -9.70 -14.99 -18.87
CA PHE A 94 -10.68 -13.90 -19.00
C PHE A 94 -11.56 -13.70 -17.75
N SER A 95 -11.57 -14.64 -16.81
CA SER A 95 -12.38 -14.50 -15.59
C SER A 95 -12.02 -13.29 -14.75
N ILE A 96 -10.79 -12.79 -14.88
CA ILE A 96 -10.34 -11.57 -14.21
C ILE A 96 -11.04 -10.31 -14.71
N LEU A 97 -11.54 -10.32 -15.95
CA LEU A 97 -12.25 -9.19 -16.58
C LEU A 97 -13.68 -9.14 -16.05
N ARG A 98 -13.90 -8.48 -14.93
CA ARG A 98 -15.14 -8.53 -14.13
C ARG A 98 -16.38 -8.05 -14.86
N GLU A 99 -16.28 -7.02 -15.71
CA GLU A 99 -17.42 -6.36 -16.35
C GLU A 99 -17.69 -6.83 -17.78
N ILE A 100 -16.66 -7.28 -18.49
CA ILE A 100 -16.77 -7.63 -19.89
C ILE A 100 -16.55 -9.13 -20.12
N LYS A 101 -17.39 -9.74 -20.94
CA LYS A 101 -17.20 -11.14 -21.30
C LYS A 101 -16.03 -11.28 -22.28
N GLY A 102 -15.19 -12.32 -22.10
CA GLY A 102 -14.03 -12.55 -22.96
C GLY A 102 -14.36 -12.56 -24.46
N LYS A 103 -15.56 -13.04 -24.86
CA LYS A 103 -16.02 -12.98 -26.25
C LYS A 103 -16.19 -11.56 -26.80
N GLU A 104 -16.56 -10.62 -25.97
CA GLU A 104 -16.72 -9.20 -26.36
C GLU A 104 -15.36 -8.53 -26.54
N VAL A 105 -14.39 -8.87 -25.68
CA VAL A 105 -13.00 -8.41 -25.83
C VAL A 105 -12.41 -8.92 -27.13
N VAL A 106 -12.56 -10.23 -27.42
CA VAL A 106 -12.10 -10.81 -28.69
C VAL A 106 -12.71 -10.08 -29.86
N ARG A 107 -14.04 -9.82 -29.84
CA ARG A 107 -14.72 -9.09 -30.90
C ARG A 107 -14.22 -7.64 -31.08
N GLN A 108 -13.79 -6.98 -30.01
CA GLN A 108 -13.15 -5.67 -30.11
C GLN A 108 -11.76 -5.78 -30.74
N MET A 109 -10.97 -6.79 -30.32
CA MET A 109 -9.65 -7.06 -30.86
C MET A 109 -9.67 -7.40 -32.36
N GLU A 110 -10.67 -8.14 -32.84
CA GLU A 110 -10.84 -8.46 -34.28
C GLU A 110 -10.93 -7.21 -35.19
N ARG A 111 -11.26 -6.04 -34.60
CA ARG A 111 -11.31 -4.76 -35.34
C ARG A 111 -9.96 -4.04 -35.39
N ALA A 112 -8.99 -4.50 -34.63
CA ALA A 112 -7.66 -3.92 -34.58
C ALA A 112 -6.93 -4.11 -35.93
N ASP A 113 -6.12 -3.14 -36.31
CA ASP A 113 -5.40 -3.17 -37.58
C ASP A 113 -4.11 -4.01 -37.53
N ASN A 114 -3.58 -4.26 -36.33
CA ASN A 114 -2.38 -5.07 -36.13
C ASN A 114 -2.39 -5.77 -34.75
N ALA A 115 -1.46 -6.69 -34.55
CA ALA A 115 -1.36 -7.48 -33.33
C ALA A 115 -1.09 -6.63 -32.08
N ILE A 116 -0.33 -5.54 -32.22
CA ILE A 116 -0.01 -4.63 -31.10
C ILE A 116 -1.26 -3.94 -30.60
N GLU A 117 -2.10 -3.44 -31.51
CA GLU A 117 -3.37 -2.80 -31.17
C GLU A 117 -4.33 -3.80 -30.52
N GLY A 118 -4.41 -5.03 -31.08
CA GLY A 118 -5.16 -6.12 -30.46
C GLY A 118 -4.73 -6.41 -29.02
N PHE A 119 -3.42 -6.47 -28.78
CA PHE A 119 -2.88 -6.67 -27.44
C PHE A 119 -3.14 -5.47 -26.52
N LEU A 120 -3.06 -4.24 -27.04
CA LEU A 120 -3.37 -3.02 -26.26
C LEU A 120 -4.85 -2.96 -25.85
N ILE A 121 -5.77 -3.46 -26.68
CA ILE A 121 -7.19 -3.60 -26.29
C ILE A 121 -7.29 -4.57 -25.11
N LEU A 122 -6.64 -5.72 -25.17
CA LEU A 122 -6.60 -6.70 -24.08
C LEU A 122 -6.02 -6.09 -22.79
N LEU A 123 -4.89 -5.40 -22.89
CA LEU A 123 -4.25 -4.70 -21.78
C LEU A 123 -5.16 -3.60 -21.21
N GLY A 124 -5.87 -2.87 -22.08
CA GLY A 124 -6.82 -1.85 -21.70
C GLY A 124 -8.03 -2.39 -20.93
N GLU A 125 -8.51 -3.59 -21.26
CA GLU A 125 -9.58 -4.25 -20.51
C GLU A 125 -9.09 -4.84 -19.20
N LEU A 126 -7.87 -5.33 -19.14
CA LEU A 126 -7.22 -5.71 -17.89
C LEU A 126 -7.08 -4.49 -16.95
N MET A 127 -6.68 -3.34 -17.48
CA MET A 127 -6.64 -2.09 -16.73
C MET A 127 -8.01 -1.64 -16.21
N ASN A 128 -9.10 -1.87 -16.95
CA ASN A 128 -10.45 -1.62 -16.44
C ASN A 128 -10.75 -2.47 -15.19
N ALA A 129 -10.39 -3.77 -15.22
CA ALA A 129 -10.56 -4.64 -14.07
C ALA A 129 -9.76 -4.16 -12.85
N TYR A 130 -8.53 -3.67 -13.05
CA TYR A 130 -7.72 -3.10 -11.97
C TYR A 130 -8.32 -1.80 -11.42
N LEU A 131 -8.83 -0.92 -12.27
CA LEU A 131 -9.46 0.32 -11.84
C LEU A 131 -10.70 0.06 -10.98
N ILE A 132 -11.53 -0.95 -11.31
CA ILE A 132 -12.65 -1.37 -10.47
C ILE A 132 -12.14 -1.81 -9.07
N GLY A 133 -11.07 -2.60 -9.01
CA GLY A 133 -10.48 -2.99 -7.72
C GLY A 133 -9.91 -1.80 -6.92
N VAL A 134 -9.36 -0.80 -7.61
CA VAL A 134 -8.90 0.46 -7.00
C VAL A 134 -10.07 1.29 -6.48
N ASP A 135 -11.20 1.32 -7.17
CA ASP A 135 -12.43 1.99 -6.71
C ASP A 135 -13.00 1.28 -5.45
N GLU A 136 -12.99 -0.07 -5.42
CA GLU A 136 -13.35 -0.85 -4.22
C GLU A 136 -12.41 -0.55 -3.04
N PHE A 137 -11.12 -0.37 -3.32
CA PHE A 137 -10.12 0.03 -2.33
C PHE A 137 -10.41 1.41 -1.75
N GLU A 138 -10.78 2.40 -2.58
CA GLU A 138 -11.17 3.75 -2.12
C GLU A 138 -12.31 3.70 -1.11
N VAL A 139 -13.33 2.84 -1.35
CA VAL A 139 -14.43 2.65 -0.40
C VAL A 139 -13.93 2.15 0.95
N LYS A 140 -12.96 1.21 0.97
CA LYS A 140 -12.36 0.69 2.21
C LYS A 140 -11.57 1.78 2.94
N LEU A 141 -10.77 2.56 2.20
CA LEU A 141 -9.97 3.65 2.74
C LEU A 141 -10.86 4.74 3.36
N ARG A 142 -11.95 5.12 2.69
CA ARG A 142 -12.94 6.07 3.20
C ARG A 142 -13.60 5.57 4.50
N LYS A 143 -13.95 4.28 4.60
CA LYS A 143 -14.46 3.67 5.84
C LYS A 143 -13.45 3.75 6.97
N LEU A 144 -12.17 3.47 6.70
CA LEU A 144 -11.10 3.57 7.67
C LEU A 144 -10.96 4.99 8.23
N ARG A 145 -10.99 6.03 7.37
CA ARG A 145 -10.95 7.44 7.80
C ARG A 145 -12.04 7.80 8.80
N TRP A 146 -13.26 7.33 8.56
CA TRP A 146 -14.36 7.56 9.51
C TRP A 146 -14.16 6.84 10.84
N GLN A 147 -13.60 5.62 10.81
CA GLN A 147 -13.31 4.85 12.03
C GLN A 147 -12.24 5.51 12.90
N ILE A 148 -11.17 6.02 12.30
CA ILE A 148 -10.09 6.74 13.00
C ILE A 148 -10.64 7.96 13.74
N LYS A 149 -11.63 8.65 13.19
CA LYS A 149 -12.26 9.82 13.84
C LYS A 149 -12.97 9.46 15.13
N ASP A 150 -13.56 8.27 15.20
CA ASP A 150 -14.41 7.86 16.31
C ASP A 150 -13.67 7.03 17.37
N ASP A 151 -12.67 6.26 16.98
CA ASP A 151 -11.85 5.38 17.85
C ASP A 151 -10.40 5.33 17.35
N ASN A 152 -9.48 5.53 18.27
CA ASN A 152 -8.04 5.49 17.98
C ASN A 152 -7.41 4.31 18.76
N SER A 153 -7.68 3.09 18.29
CA SER A 153 -7.20 1.86 18.91
C SER A 153 -6.10 1.16 18.08
N LYS A 154 -5.35 0.23 18.73
CA LYS A 154 -4.39 -0.64 18.03
C LYS A 154 -4.99 -1.39 16.83
N SER A 155 -6.30 -1.65 16.85
CA SER A 155 -6.98 -2.33 15.73
C SER A 155 -7.01 -1.50 14.46
N ILE A 156 -7.02 -0.16 14.58
CA ILE A 156 -6.97 0.77 13.45
C ILE A 156 -5.61 0.73 12.77
N LEU A 157 -4.52 0.72 13.53
CA LEU A 157 -3.18 0.63 12.96
C LEU A 157 -3.00 -0.65 12.13
N ASN A 158 -3.48 -1.78 12.62
CA ASN A 158 -3.45 -3.03 11.86
C ASN A 158 -4.25 -2.93 10.55
N ARG A 159 -5.40 -2.24 10.56
CA ARG A 159 -6.19 -2.00 9.33
C ARG A 159 -5.48 -1.11 8.34
N VAL A 160 -4.77 -0.07 8.82
CA VAL A 160 -3.93 0.78 7.95
C VAL A 160 -2.85 -0.06 7.26
N HIS A 161 -2.16 -0.96 8.01
CA HIS A 161 -1.17 -1.84 7.43
C HIS A 161 -1.76 -2.82 6.40
N LEU A 162 -2.94 -3.39 6.65
CA LEU A 162 -3.62 -4.27 5.70
C LEU A 162 -3.99 -3.53 4.41
N LEU A 163 -4.55 -2.31 4.51
CA LEU A 163 -4.85 -1.50 3.33
C LEU A 163 -3.58 -1.08 2.59
N ARG A 164 -2.50 -0.76 3.30
CA ARG A 164 -1.22 -0.47 2.65
C ARG A 164 -0.70 -1.67 1.85
N HIS A 165 -0.82 -2.87 2.39
CA HIS A 165 -0.47 -4.10 1.67
C HIS A 165 -1.35 -4.30 0.43
N GLU A 166 -2.67 -4.14 0.54
CA GLU A 166 -3.59 -4.21 -0.59
C GLU A 166 -3.24 -3.17 -1.68
N LEU A 167 -2.96 -1.92 -1.28
CA LEU A 167 -2.56 -0.87 -2.22
C LEU A 167 -1.26 -1.20 -2.96
N MET A 168 -0.31 -1.84 -2.27
CA MET A 168 0.96 -2.27 -2.87
C MET A 168 0.73 -3.34 -3.96
N ILE A 169 -0.24 -4.24 -3.77
CA ILE A 169 -0.63 -5.21 -4.78
C ILE A 169 -1.18 -4.50 -6.02
N TRP A 170 -2.15 -3.58 -5.85
CA TRP A 170 -2.69 -2.80 -6.97
C TRP A 170 -1.61 -2.00 -7.68
N LYS A 171 -0.69 -1.38 -6.94
CA LYS A 171 0.46 -0.66 -7.49
C LYS A 171 1.33 -1.56 -8.38
N ASN A 172 1.64 -2.77 -7.93
CA ASN A 172 2.46 -3.72 -8.68
C ASN A 172 1.77 -4.22 -9.96
N LEU A 173 0.46 -4.47 -9.92
CA LEU A 173 -0.32 -4.89 -11.08
C LEU A 173 -0.35 -3.78 -12.15
N ILE A 174 -0.64 -2.54 -11.76
CA ILE A 174 -0.64 -1.39 -12.66
C ILE A 174 0.77 -1.09 -13.19
N LEU A 175 1.80 -1.22 -12.35
CA LEU A 175 3.20 -1.06 -12.77
C LEU A 175 3.60 -2.08 -13.83
N SER A 176 3.13 -3.32 -13.73
CA SER A 176 3.36 -4.35 -14.75
C SER A 176 2.76 -3.95 -16.09
N ALA A 177 1.53 -3.43 -16.10
CA ALA A 177 0.89 -2.90 -17.30
C ALA A 177 1.65 -1.70 -17.89
N LYS A 178 2.14 -0.77 -17.03
CA LYS A 178 2.94 0.38 -17.46
C LYS A 178 4.25 -0.03 -18.11
N LYS A 179 4.94 -1.03 -17.53
CA LYS A 179 6.17 -1.56 -18.13
C LYS A 179 5.95 -2.13 -19.53
N ILE A 180 4.84 -2.86 -19.74
CA ILE A 180 4.49 -3.38 -21.06
C ILE A 180 4.21 -2.22 -22.03
N GLU A 181 3.40 -1.24 -21.63
CA GLU A 181 3.09 -0.08 -22.47
C GLU A 181 4.37 0.64 -22.90
N MET A 182 5.29 0.87 -21.98
CA MET A 182 6.59 1.50 -22.27
C MET A 182 7.42 0.68 -23.24
N ALA A 183 7.49 -0.64 -23.05
CA ALA A 183 8.24 -1.53 -23.94
C ALA A 183 7.63 -1.58 -25.37
N LEU A 184 6.31 -1.60 -25.47
CA LEU A 184 5.61 -1.53 -26.77
C LEU A 184 5.86 -0.20 -27.47
N LYS A 185 5.92 0.89 -26.69
CA LYS A 185 6.24 2.20 -27.21
C LYS A 185 7.69 2.25 -27.71
N GLU A 186 8.65 1.77 -26.91
CA GLU A 186 10.06 1.71 -27.26
C GLU A 186 10.30 0.90 -28.54
N THR A 187 9.67 -0.26 -28.67
CA THR A 187 9.91 -1.21 -29.76
C THR A 187 9.23 -0.80 -31.07
N PHE A 188 7.98 -0.32 -30.99
CA PHE A 188 7.11 -0.15 -32.16
C PHE A 188 6.77 1.31 -32.48
N LEU A 189 7.58 2.27 -31.97
CA LEU A 189 7.49 3.68 -32.36
C LEU A 189 7.81 3.86 -33.84
N PRO A 190 7.19 4.79 -34.55
CA PRO A 190 6.15 5.77 -34.27
C PRO A 190 4.72 5.36 -34.79
N GLN A 191 4.51 4.12 -35.19
CA GLN A 191 3.31 3.70 -35.96
C GLN A 191 2.01 3.70 -35.15
N ASN A 192 2.08 3.71 -33.81
CA ASN A 192 0.92 3.53 -32.94
C ASN A 192 0.54 4.77 -32.11
N GLU A 193 1.34 5.84 -32.05
CA GLU A 193 1.08 7.00 -31.18
C GLU A 193 -0.23 7.74 -31.48
N GLY A 194 -0.71 7.70 -32.74
CA GLY A 194 -1.97 8.34 -33.15
C GLY A 194 -3.23 7.49 -32.96
N LYS A 195 -3.10 6.21 -32.61
CA LYS A 195 -4.24 5.29 -32.55
C LYS A 195 -5.03 5.45 -31.25
N LYS A 196 -6.36 5.46 -31.38
CA LYS A 196 -7.29 5.71 -30.26
C LYS A 196 -7.15 4.70 -29.11
N ASP A 197 -6.94 3.43 -29.45
CA ASP A 197 -6.88 2.37 -28.43
C ASP A 197 -5.55 2.40 -27.66
N TYR A 198 -4.44 2.82 -28.30
CA TYR A 198 -3.19 3.12 -27.63
C TYR A 198 -3.37 4.25 -26.60
N GLN A 199 -3.89 5.40 -27.06
CA GLN A 199 -4.10 6.57 -26.19
C GLN A 199 -5.07 6.24 -25.04
N ARG A 200 -6.13 5.50 -25.28
CA ARG A 200 -7.08 5.07 -24.24
C ARG A 200 -6.43 4.18 -23.19
N THR A 201 -5.63 3.21 -23.61
CA THR A 201 -4.94 2.31 -22.72
C THR A 201 -3.91 3.06 -21.89
N GLN A 202 -3.14 3.97 -22.51
CA GLN A 202 -2.21 4.86 -21.81
C GLN A 202 -2.92 5.70 -20.75
N LEU A 203 -4.04 6.35 -21.10
CA LEU A 203 -4.83 7.16 -20.16
C LEU A 203 -5.37 6.33 -19.00
N LYS A 204 -5.78 5.07 -19.23
CA LYS A 204 -6.22 4.16 -18.14
C LYS A 204 -5.08 3.84 -17.19
N ILE A 205 -3.89 3.56 -17.72
CA ILE A 205 -2.68 3.29 -16.93
C ILE A 205 -2.29 4.52 -16.11
N ASP A 206 -2.22 5.70 -16.73
CA ASP A 206 -1.82 6.94 -16.06
C ASP A 206 -2.84 7.34 -14.98
N ARG A 207 -4.14 7.14 -15.24
CA ARG A 207 -5.20 7.32 -14.24
C ARG A 207 -5.02 6.38 -13.04
N GLY A 208 -4.76 5.09 -13.29
CA GLY A 208 -4.49 4.13 -12.24
C GLY A 208 -3.30 4.52 -11.36
N PHE A 209 -2.20 4.96 -11.97
CA PHE A 209 -1.03 5.47 -11.26
C PHE A 209 -1.35 6.69 -10.41
N SER A 210 -2.14 7.63 -10.94
CA SER A 210 -2.54 8.83 -10.21
C SER A 210 -3.34 8.48 -8.95
N TYR A 211 -4.33 7.57 -9.06
CA TYR A 211 -5.12 7.14 -7.92
C TYR A 211 -4.28 6.41 -6.86
N ILE A 212 -3.41 5.49 -7.27
CA ILE A 212 -2.51 4.79 -6.35
C ILE A 212 -1.60 5.77 -5.61
N SER A 213 -1.03 6.76 -6.31
CA SER A 213 -0.15 7.76 -5.70
C SER A 213 -0.89 8.63 -4.68
N GLU A 214 -2.14 9.01 -4.97
CA GLU A 214 -2.98 9.76 -4.05
C GLU A 214 -3.31 8.95 -2.79
N PHE A 215 -3.73 7.70 -2.94
CA PHE A 215 -4.06 6.82 -1.81
C PHE A 215 -2.82 6.44 -0.98
N GLU A 216 -1.65 6.29 -1.61
CA GLU A 216 -0.38 6.08 -0.91
C GLU A 216 -0.03 7.30 -0.03
N GLY A 217 -0.18 8.49 -0.57
CA GLY A 217 -0.02 9.73 0.19
C GLY A 217 -0.98 9.83 1.37
N GLU A 218 -2.25 9.48 1.16
CA GLU A 218 -3.26 9.48 2.21
C GLU A 218 -2.94 8.47 3.33
N LEU A 219 -2.59 7.23 2.99
CA LEU A 219 -2.21 6.22 3.98
C LEU A 219 -0.95 6.61 4.76
N ASN A 220 0.04 7.22 4.12
CA ASN A 220 1.23 7.73 4.80
C ASN A 220 0.88 8.86 5.78
N ASN A 221 -0.03 9.76 5.41
CA ASN A 221 -0.51 10.81 6.31
C ASN A 221 -1.25 10.24 7.53
N LEU A 222 -2.05 9.18 7.34
CA LEU A 222 -2.72 8.49 8.44
C LEU A 222 -1.71 7.83 9.39
N LEU A 223 -0.70 7.12 8.87
CA LEU A 223 0.36 6.51 9.67
C LEU A 223 1.14 7.56 10.46
N HIS A 224 1.53 8.64 9.81
CA HIS A 224 2.26 9.73 10.50
C HIS A 224 1.42 10.37 11.61
N SER A 225 0.14 10.58 11.37
CA SER A 225 -0.78 11.11 12.40
C SER A 225 -0.86 10.18 13.63
N GLU A 226 -0.88 8.86 13.42
CA GLU A 226 -0.88 7.86 14.49
C GLU A 226 0.45 7.85 15.27
N GLU A 227 1.58 7.97 14.59
CA GLU A 227 2.90 8.09 15.22
C GLU A 227 2.99 9.31 16.13
N VAL A 228 2.49 10.46 15.65
CA VAL A 228 2.46 11.70 16.45
C VAL A 228 1.58 11.53 17.68
N ILE A 229 0.40 10.94 17.56
CA ILE A 229 -0.52 10.70 18.68
C ILE A 229 0.11 9.73 19.69
N THR A 230 0.74 8.66 19.22
CA THR A 230 1.38 7.65 20.07
C THR A 230 2.57 8.25 20.81
N SER A 231 3.40 9.04 20.12
CA SER A 231 4.52 9.77 20.73
C SER A 231 4.02 10.77 21.79
N HIS A 232 2.96 11.52 21.49
CA HIS A 232 2.35 12.43 22.45
C HIS A 232 1.86 11.71 23.71
N ARG A 233 1.17 10.56 23.57
CA ARG A 233 0.73 9.72 24.70
C ARG A 233 1.93 9.19 25.51
N GLY A 234 2.99 8.74 24.85
CA GLY A 234 4.22 8.32 25.50
C GLY A 234 4.82 9.44 26.35
N ASN A 235 4.93 10.64 25.79
CA ASN A 235 5.41 11.82 26.50
C ASN A 235 4.53 12.20 27.70
N GLU A 236 3.21 12.08 27.60
CA GLU A 236 2.29 12.33 28.73
C GLU A 236 2.49 11.29 29.86
N ILE A 237 2.74 10.04 29.55
CA ILE A 237 3.03 8.99 30.55
C ILE A 237 4.36 9.30 31.26
N VAL A 238 5.42 9.62 30.50
CA VAL A 238 6.73 9.98 31.06
C VAL A 238 6.62 11.23 31.93
N LYS A 239 5.88 12.25 31.49
CA LYS A 239 5.61 13.47 32.25
C LYS A 239 4.88 13.16 33.57
N ALA A 240 3.84 12.33 33.52
CA ALA A 240 3.11 11.92 34.72
C ALA A 240 4.03 11.19 35.71
N LEU A 241 4.88 10.26 35.25
CA LEU A 241 5.83 9.54 36.06
C LEU A 241 6.88 10.50 36.68
N THR A 242 7.37 11.43 35.86
CA THR A 242 8.36 12.43 36.33
C THR A 242 7.75 13.34 37.43
N ILE A 243 6.52 13.81 37.26
CA ILE A 243 5.81 14.61 38.27
C ILE A 243 5.69 13.80 39.57
N PHE A 244 5.22 12.55 39.46
CA PHE A 244 5.05 11.67 40.61
C PHE A 244 6.38 11.48 41.36
N THR A 245 7.45 11.05 40.67
CA THR A 245 8.76 10.83 41.30
C THR A 245 9.33 12.09 41.92
N THR A 246 9.23 13.24 41.25
CA THR A 246 9.75 14.53 41.74
C THR A 246 9.00 15.00 43.00
N LEU A 247 7.70 14.76 43.12
CA LEU A 247 6.91 15.09 44.31
C LEU A 247 7.25 14.19 45.49
N PHE A 248 7.59 12.92 45.27
CA PHE A 248 7.97 11.97 46.31
C PHE A 248 9.44 12.09 46.74
N THR A 249 10.30 12.71 45.94
CA THR A 249 11.74 12.84 46.23
C THR A 249 12.02 13.52 47.57
N PRO A 250 11.42 14.67 47.97
CA PRO A 250 11.66 15.28 49.28
C PRO A 250 11.26 14.37 50.44
N ILE A 251 10.12 13.68 50.31
CA ILE A 251 9.63 12.76 51.34
C ILE A 251 10.62 11.62 51.54
N THR A 252 11.07 11.00 50.43
CA THR A 252 12.00 9.86 50.48
C THR A 252 13.37 10.27 50.97
N ALA A 253 13.93 11.39 50.44
CA ALA A 253 15.27 11.84 50.78
C ALA A 253 15.37 12.29 52.25
N LEU A 254 14.43 13.11 52.74
CA LEU A 254 14.43 13.58 54.11
C LEU A 254 14.03 12.47 55.09
N GLY A 255 13.06 11.61 54.70
CA GLY A 255 12.67 10.44 55.51
C GLY A 255 13.83 9.44 55.64
N ALA A 256 14.61 9.21 54.59
CA ALA A 256 15.80 8.38 54.65
C ALA A 256 16.88 8.99 55.51
N LEU A 257 17.13 10.31 55.39
CA LEU A 257 18.14 11.02 56.18
C LEU A 257 17.88 10.88 57.70
N TRP A 258 16.64 11.12 58.14
CA TRP A 258 16.26 10.98 59.56
C TRP A 258 15.97 9.55 60.00
N GLY A 259 15.82 8.64 59.05
CA GLY A 259 15.73 7.19 59.31
C GLY A 259 17.08 6.49 59.47
N MET A 260 18.21 7.21 59.33
CA MET A 260 19.55 6.65 59.53
C MET A 260 19.86 6.48 61.03
N ASN A 261 20.53 5.36 61.39
CA ASN A 261 20.92 5.04 62.81
C ASN A 261 22.25 5.62 63.16
N PHE A 262 22.40 6.95 63.16
CA PHE A 262 23.60 7.61 63.71
C PHE A 262 23.47 7.80 65.20
N SER A 263 24.58 7.66 65.90
CA SER A 263 24.65 7.81 67.42
C SER A 263 24.41 9.24 67.86
N VAL A 264 24.67 10.24 67.04
CA VAL A 264 24.49 11.67 67.37
C VAL A 264 23.68 12.31 66.19
N MET A 265 22.42 12.61 66.48
CA MET A 265 21.54 13.39 65.62
C MET A 265 20.89 14.51 66.41
N PRO A 266 21.43 15.76 66.40
CA PRO A 266 20.92 16.87 67.19
C PRO A 266 19.45 17.17 66.99
N GLU A 267 18.94 16.98 65.78
CA GLU A 267 17.56 17.24 65.38
C GLU A 267 16.58 16.33 66.11
N LEU A 268 16.94 15.06 66.38
CA LEU A 268 16.07 14.09 67.06
C LEU A 268 15.88 14.39 68.56
N ASN A 269 16.84 15.09 69.20
CA ASN A 269 16.77 15.49 70.59
C ASN A 269 16.00 16.79 70.81
N TRP A 270 15.60 17.46 69.73
CA TRP A 270 14.84 18.71 69.81
C TRP A 270 13.34 18.46 70.01
N LYS A 271 12.76 19.12 71.05
CA LYS A 271 11.34 18.93 71.42
C LYS A 271 10.35 19.16 70.23
N TYR A 272 10.72 20.01 69.29
CA TYR A 272 9.91 20.31 68.05
C TYR A 272 10.49 19.73 66.77
N GLY A 273 11.53 18.90 66.85
CA GLY A 273 12.23 18.34 65.70
C GLY A 273 11.32 17.58 64.75
N TYR A 274 10.40 16.76 65.27
CA TYR A 274 9.42 16.02 64.46
C TYR A 274 8.47 16.96 63.68
N LEU A 275 7.93 17.99 64.36
CA LEU A 275 7.05 18.96 63.72
C LEU A 275 7.80 19.77 62.65
N PHE A 276 9.05 20.16 62.91
CA PHE A 276 9.92 20.87 61.97
C PHE A 276 10.24 20.03 60.73
N SER A 277 10.58 18.74 60.90
CA SER A 277 10.86 17.84 59.78
C SER A 277 9.65 17.63 58.90
N LEU A 278 8.47 17.48 59.47
CA LEU A 278 7.21 17.32 58.77
C LEU A 278 6.84 18.59 57.97
N LEU A 279 7.04 19.75 58.56
CA LEU A 279 6.80 21.05 57.93
C LEU A 279 7.81 21.30 56.79
N LEU A 280 9.04 20.88 56.90
CA LEU A 280 10.06 20.98 55.86
C LEU A 280 9.74 20.09 54.68
N ILE A 281 9.28 18.83 54.89
CA ILE A 281 8.85 17.91 53.86
C ILE A 281 7.65 18.53 53.10
N VAL A 282 6.63 18.98 53.79
CA VAL A 282 5.43 19.56 53.19
C VAL A 282 5.79 20.81 52.38
N THR A 283 6.56 21.72 52.97
CA THR A 283 6.94 22.97 52.30
C THR A 283 7.76 22.71 51.03
N SER A 284 8.77 21.83 51.12
CA SER A 284 9.58 21.47 49.92
C SER A 284 8.73 20.81 48.82
N THR A 285 7.83 19.91 49.20
CA THR A 285 6.92 19.28 48.24
C THR A 285 5.99 20.29 47.57
N VAL A 286 5.40 21.23 48.35
CA VAL A 286 4.54 22.30 47.84
C VAL A 286 5.33 23.23 46.88
N LEU A 287 6.54 23.61 47.25
CA LEU A 287 7.39 24.46 46.39
C LEU A 287 7.70 23.79 45.06
N ILE A 288 8.04 22.48 45.06
CA ILE A 288 8.27 21.70 43.86
C ILE A 288 6.99 21.62 43.03
N TYR A 289 5.84 21.37 43.66
CA TYR A 289 4.54 21.33 42.94
C TYR A 289 4.23 22.69 42.27
N LEU A 290 4.43 23.80 42.99
CA LEU A 290 4.20 25.13 42.43
C LEU A 290 5.15 25.44 41.26
N TYR A 291 6.44 25.01 41.38
CA TYR A 291 7.41 25.14 40.29
C TYR A 291 6.97 24.34 39.04
N LEU A 292 6.56 23.07 39.19
CA LEU A 292 6.09 22.23 38.09
C LEU A 292 4.81 22.81 37.45
N ARG A 293 3.91 23.36 38.28
CA ARG A 293 2.69 24.03 37.81
C ARG A 293 3.03 25.30 37.02
N LYS A 294 3.99 26.11 37.47
CA LYS A 294 4.44 27.32 36.76
C LYS A 294 5.09 26.98 35.40
N LYS A 295 5.77 25.83 35.31
CA LYS A 295 6.31 25.31 34.03
C LYS A 295 5.28 24.68 33.11
N GLY A 296 4.00 24.63 33.46
CA GLY A 296 2.92 24.07 32.64
C GLY A 296 2.85 22.55 32.60
N TRP A 297 3.62 21.86 33.44
CA TRP A 297 3.65 20.41 33.45
C TRP A 297 2.38 19.76 33.99
N THR A 298 1.63 20.45 34.86
CA THR A 298 0.40 19.96 35.49
C THR A 298 -0.90 20.36 34.77
N GLY A 299 -0.81 21.14 33.66
CA GLY A 299 -1.99 21.83 33.09
C GLY A 299 -2.89 21.00 32.17
N ASP A 300 -2.40 20.00 31.45
CA ASP A 300 -3.17 19.33 30.37
C ASP A 300 -3.90 18.04 30.76
N MET A 301 -3.52 17.40 31.87
CA MET A 301 -4.10 16.11 32.27
C MET A 301 -5.58 16.15 32.67
N LEU A 302 -6.16 17.32 32.90
CA LEU A 302 -7.54 17.47 33.37
C LEU A 302 -8.51 18.05 32.32
N GLN A 303 -8.04 18.64 31.23
CA GLN A 303 -8.93 19.30 30.27
C GLN A 303 -9.56 18.36 29.24
N GLU A 304 -8.90 17.28 28.82
CA GLU A 304 -9.48 16.32 27.85
C GLU A 304 -10.70 15.54 28.39
N ARG A 305 -10.76 15.30 29.72
CA ARG A 305 -11.91 14.60 30.33
C ARG A 305 -13.21 15.39 30.29
N LYS A 306 -13.17 16.72 30.22
CA LYS A 306 -14.39 17.57 30.23
C LYS A 306 -15.03 17.75 28.86
N LYS A 307 -14.33 17.57 27.75
CA LYS A 307 -14.89 17.70 26.38
C LYS A 307 -15.70 16.50 25.90
N LYS A 308 -15.54 15.31 26.51
CA LYS A 308 -16.24 14.07 26.11
C LYS A 308 -17.67 13.89 26.65
N LYS A 309 -18.22 14.83 27.45
CA LYS A 309 -19.56 14.72 28.06
C LYS A 309 -20.56 15.81 27.65
N LYS A 310 -20.67 16.14 26.36
CA LYS A 310 -21.87 16.83 25.87
C LYS A 310 -22.73 15.85 25.08
N PRO A 311 -23.92 15.45 25.56
CA PRO A 311 -24.83 14.61 24.79
C PRO A 311 -25.33 15.40 23.57
N ARG A 312 -25.16 14.79 22.41
CA ARG A 312 -25.67 15.29 21.13
C ARG A 312 -27.19 15.30 21.20
N LYS A 313 -27.82 16.46 21.30
CA LYS A 313 -29.24 16.61 21.08
C LYS A 313 -29.61 16.09 19.69
N ARG A 314 -30.39 15.01 19.64
CA ARG A 314 -31.03 14.54 18.41
C ARG A 314 -31.85 15.70 17.85
N ARG A 315 -31.50 16.20 16.70
CA ARG A 315 -32.40 16.94 15.84
C ARG A 315 -33.24 15.90 15.09
N THR A 316 -34.46 15.73 15.53
CA THR A 316 -35.57 15.21 14.73
C THR A 316 -35.88 16.23 13.63
N LEU A 317 -35.75 15.83 12.40
CA LEU A 317 -36.51 16.28 11.21
C LEU A 317 -36.52 15.12 10.23
#